data_5fe9e605a1027691e0c8afffcb96b27c
#
_entry.id   5fe9e605a1027691e0c8afffcb96b27c
#
_cell.length_a   1.000
_cell.length_b   1.000
_cell.length_c   1.000
_cell.angle_alpha   90.00
_cell.angle_beta   90.00
_cell.angle_gamma   90.00
#
_symmetry.space_group_name_H-M   'P 1'
#
loop_
_entity.id
_entity.type
_entity.pdbx_description
1 polymer ?
#
loop_
_entity_poly.entity_id
_entity_poly.type
_entity_poly.pdbx_seq_one_letter_code
_entity_poly.pdbx_strand_id
1 'polypeptide(L)'
;KKFNEIQVMYLTKDKNKIIYGISAIKDFDNNFNDCKKERTSTIDNLKTIFKSAKLHGPKTKKHTKNSKWEGYAYIYNSGDMGVFACYYSKKDKSYKDHMRVSLRVKDYDLWLVNKAYK
;
A
#
# COMPACT_ATOMS: atom_id res chain seq x y z
N LYS A 1 15.20 -12.46 -3.16
CA LYS A 1 13.78 -12.27 -3.45
C LYS A 1 13.20 -11.19 -2.57
N LYS A 2 12.75 -10.09 -3.18
CA LYS A 2 12.21 -8.97 -2.41
C LYS A 2 10.70 -9.04 -2.20
N PHE A 3 9.93 -9.49 -3.20
CA PHE A 3 8.47 -9.49 -3.14
C PHE A 3 7.92 -10.86 -3.51
N ASN A 4 6.80 -11.22 -2.90
CA ASN A 4 6.12 -12.49 -3.09
C ASN A 4 5.04 -12.41 -4.17
N GLU A 5 4.44 -11.22 -4.34
CA GLU A 5 3.29 -11.04 -5.21
C GLU A 5 3.29 -9.63 -5.81
N ILE A 6 2.80 -9.51 -7.03
CA ILE A 6 2.53 -8.22 -7.68
C ILE A 6 1.08 -8.24 -8.15
N GLN A 7 0.33 -7.20 -7.79
CA GLN A 7 -1.04 -7.01 -8.20
C GLN A 7 -1.16 -5.78 -9.09
N VAL A 8 -1.94 -5.89 -10.15
CA VAL A 8 -2.23 -4.78 -11.07
C VAL A 8 -3.73 -4.52 -11.05
N MET A 9 -4.11 -3.26 -10.83
CA MET A 9 -5.50 -2.85 -10.75
C MET A 9 -5.90 -2.08 -12.00
N TYR A 10 -7.01 -2.50 -12.61
CA TYR A 10 -7.64 -1.82 -13.75
C TYR A 10 -9.14 -2.01 -13.70
N LEU A 11 -9.88 -1.13 -14.37
CA LEU A 11 -11.33 -1.26 -14.47
C LEU A 11 -11.68 -2.29 -15.55
N THR A 12 -12.45 -3.32 -15.18
CA THR A 12 -12.82 -4.41 -16.08
C THR A 12 -13.62 -3.96 -17.31
N LYS A 13 -14.39 -2.87 -17.16
CA LYS A 13 -15.19 -2.29 -18.25
C LYS A 13 -14.41 -1.34 -19.15
N ASP A 14 -13.16 -1.03 -18.79
CA ASP A 14 -12.32 -0.15 -19.61
C ASP A 14 -11.77 -0.93 -20.80
N LYS A 15 -12.13 -0.50 -22.00
CA LYS A 15 -11.65 -1.11 -23.25
C LYS A 15 -10.12 -1.01 -23.40
N ASN A 16 -9.53 0.08 -22.92
CA ASN A 16 -8.11 0.34 -23.02
C ASN A 16 -7.28 -0.36 -21.95
N LYS A 17 -7.91 -0.95 -20.93
CA LYS A 17 -7.24 -1.61 -19.81
C LYS A 17 -6.16 -0.73 -19.15
N ILE A 18 -6.50 0.55 -18.92
CA ILE A 18 -5.59 1.48 -18.28
C ILE A 18 -5.31 1.01 -16.85
N ILE A 19 -4.03 0.99 -16.48
CA ILE A 19 -3.61 0.60 -15.14
C ILE A 19 -3.81 1.80 -14.19
N TYR A 20 -4.62 1.59 -13.15
CA TYR A 20 -4.89 2.60 -12.12
C TYR A 20 -4.04 2.41 -10.86
N GLY A 21 -3.44 1.25 -10.70
CA GLY A 21 -2.56 0.98 -9.57
C GLY A 21 -1.76 -0.29 -9.75
N ILE A 22 -0.62 -0.31 -9.07
CA ILE A 22 0.25 -1.49 -8.97
C ILE A 22 0.63 -1.65 -7.51
N SER A 23 0.55 -2.87 -6.99
CA SER A 23 1.01 -3.19 -5.64
C SER A 23 2.01 -4.33 -5.68
N ALA A 24 3.05 -4.20 -4.87
CA ALA A 24 3.99 -5.29 -4.59
C ALA A 24 3.85 -5.69 -3.12
N ILE A 25 3.80 -6.97 -2.84
CA ILE A 25 3.55 -7.52 -1.52
C ILE A 25 4.73 -8.38 -1.08
N LYS A 26 5.19 -8.15 0.14
CA LYS A 26 6.21 -8.97 0.79
C LYS A 26 5.70 -9.49 2.12
N ASP A 27 5.72 -10.81 2.31
CA ASP A 27 5.28 -11.45 3.53
C ASP A 27 6.35 -11.34 4.63
N PHE A 28 5.89 -11.15 5.86
CA PHE A 28 6.70 -11.14 7.08
C PHE A 28 6.04 -12.06 8.09
N ASP A 29 6.59 -13.23 8.29
CA ASP A 29 6.04 -14.26 9.17
C ASP A 29 5.94 -13.79 10.63
N ASN A 30 4.79 -13.19 10.99
CA ASN A 30 4.48 -12.71 12.33
C ASN A 30 5.50 -11.71 12.91
N ASN A 31 6.23 -11.00 12.05
CA ASN A 31 7.23 -10.02 12.49
C ASN A 31 6.91 -8.63 11.98
N PHE A 32 5.99 -7.96 12.68
CA PHE A 32 5.56 -6.61 12.33
C PHE A 32 6.69 -5.58 12.45
N ASN A 33 7.60 -5.77 13.40
CA ASN A 33 8.74 -4.88 13.57
C ASN A 33 9.70 -4.95 12.38
N ASP A 34 9.96 -6.14 11.83
CA ASP A 34 10.78 -6.28 10.64
C ASP A 34 10.11 -5.64 9.41
N CYS A 35 8.80 -5.79 9.30
CA CYS A 35 8.04 -5.09 8.26
C CYS A 35 8.24 -3.57 8.35
N LYS A 36 8.11 -3.00 9.54
CA LYS A 36 8.28 -1.55 9.74
C LYS A 36 9.70 -1.08 9.41
N LYS A 37 10.73 -1.85 9.76
CA LYS A 37 12.11 -1.55 9.43
C LYS A 37 12.34 -1.54 7.92
N GLU A 38 11.85 -2.55 7.23
CA GLU A 38 12.00 -2.63 5.78
C GLU A 38 11.18 -1.57 5.05
N ARG A 39 10.00 -1.25 5.57
CA ARG A 39 9.19 -0.13 5.06
C ARG A 39 9.96 1.18 5.14
N THR A 40 10.58 1.49 6.28
CA THR A 40 11.39 2.69 6.45
C THR A 40 12.54 2.73 5.46
N SER A 41 13.27 1.63 5.32
CA SER A 41 14.36 1.50 4.35
C SER A 41 13.87 1.70 2.91
N THR A 42 12.73 1.12 2.56
CA THR A 42 12.12 1.26 1.23
C THR A 42 11.73 2.71 0.94
N ILE A 43 11.11 3.39 1.90
CA ILE A 43 10.75 4.82 1.79
C ILE A 43 12.01 5.66 1.54
N ASP A 44 13.07 5.44 2.30
CA ASP A 44 14.32 6.17 2.12
C ASP A 44 14.98 5.91 0.76
N ASN A 45 14.99 4.65 0.32
CA ASN A 45 15.58 4.27 -0.96
C ASN A 45 14.81 4.87 -2.16
N LEU A 46 13.52 5.10 -2.02
CA LEU A 46 12.68 5.65 -3.07
C LEU A 46 12.51 7.17 -3.00
N LYS A 47 13.11 7.81 -2.02
CA LYS A 47 13.00 9.25 -1.79
C LYS A 47 13.36 10.09 -3.03
N THR A 48 14.37 9.68 -3.77
CA THR A 48 14.79 10.39 -4.99
C THR A 48 13.79 10.27 -6.12
N ILE A 49 13.08 9.13 -6.20
CA ILE A 49 12.03 8.89 -7.19
C ILE A 49 10.81 9.76 -6.89
N PHE A 50 10.47 9.90 -5.61
CA PHE A 50 9.31 10.67 -5.16
C PHE A 50 9.66 12.10 -4.74
N LYS A 51 10.73 12.68 -5.27
CA LYS A 51 11.24 14.00 -4.83
C LYS A 51 10.25 15.15 -4.92
N SER A 52 9.28 15.07 -5.84
CA SER A 52 8.24 16.09 -6.01
C SER A 52 6.99 15.86 -5.16
N ALA A 53 6.96 14.76 -4.41
CA ALA A 53 5.84 14.40 -3.56
C ALA A 53 6.12 14.78 -2.10
N LYS A 54 5.07 14.90 -1.30
CA LYS A 54 5.18 15.09 0.15
C LYS A 54 4.92 13.78 0.86
N LEU A 55 5.76 13.47 1.84
CA LEU A 55 5.59 12.29 2.69
C LEU A 55 4.60 12.60 3.81
N HIS A 56 3.58 11.74 3.94
CA HIS A 56 2.56 11.80 4.98
C HIS A 56 2.56 10.50 5.78
N GLY A 57 2.29 10.59 7.07
CA GLY A 57 2.17 9.44 7.96
C GLY A 57 3.07 9.54 9.18
N PRO A 58 3.08 8.51 10.03
CA PRO A 58 2.31 7.28 9.85
C PRO A 58 0.82 7.47 10.14
N LYS A 59 -0.01 6.72 9.42
CA LYS A 59 -1.43 6.56 9.73
C LYS A 59 -1.68 5.11 10.13
N THR A 60 -2.52 4.90 11.13
CA THR A 60 -2.92 3.57 11.59
C THR A 60 -4.43 3.41 11.41
N LYS A 61 -4.84 2.30 10.82
CA LYS A 61 -6.25 1.92 10.69
C LYS A 61 -6.45 0.52 11.21
N LYS A 62 -7.55 0.31 11.93
CA LYS A 62 -8.00 -1.04 12.27
C LYS A 62 -8.86 -1.56 11.13
N HIS A 63 -8.51 -2.71 10.57
CA HIS A 63 -9.34 -3.39 9.58
C HIS A 63 -10.43 -4.21 10.25
N THR A 64 -10.03 -4.94 11.29
CA THR A 64 -10.93 -5.77 12.09
C THR A 64 -10.52 -5.62 13.56
N LYS A 65 -11.25 -6.28 14.44
CA LYS A 65 -10.90 -6.31 15.87
C LYS A 65 -9.46 -6.79 16.13
N ASN A 66 -8.91 -7.62 15.23
CA ASN A 66 -7.63 -8.31 15.43
C ASN A 66 -6.56 -7.93 14.39
N SER A 67 -6.86 -7.03 13.48
CA SER A 67 -5.92 -6.63 12.44
C SER A 67 -5.80 -5.12 12.32
N LYS A 68 -4.61 -4.66 12.00
CA LYS A 68 -4.33 -3.24 11.79
C LYS A 68 -3.43 -3.02 10.59
N TRP A 69 -3.50 -1.83 10.09
CA TRP A 69 -2.70 -1.31 8.99
C TRP A 69 -1.98 -0.06 9.49
N GLU A 70 -0.69 0.05 9.19
CA GLU A 70 0.09 1.24 9.48
C GLU A 70 0.88 1.63 8.24
N GLY A 71 0.71 2.86 7.76
CA GLY A 71 1.28 3.27 6.50
C GLY A 71 1.73 4.71 6.40
N TYR A 72 2.59 4.92 5.39
CA TYR A 72 3.04 6.23 4.90
C TYR A 72 2.62 6.38 3.45
N ALA A 73 2.53 7.62 2.98
CA ALA A 73 2.28 7.89 1.58
C ALA A 73 3.12 9.09 1.11
N TYR A 74 3.74 8.93 -0.07
CA TYR A 74 4.21 10.06 -0.87
C TYR A 74 3.04 10.50 -1.74
N ILE A 75 2.62 11.75 -1.58
CA ILE A 75 1.46 12.30 -2.29
C ILE A 75 1.91 13.46 -3.16
N TYR A 76 1.63 13.38 -4.46
CA TYR A 76 1.86 14.44 -5.43
C TYR A 76 0.73 15.46 -5.39
N ASN A 77 0.98 16.67 -5.92
CA ASN A 77 -0.06 17.69 -6.05
C ASN A 77 -1.25 17.23 -6.89
N SER A 78 -1.02 16.34 -7.84
CA SER A 78 -2.08 15.71 -8.64
C SER A 78 -3.03 14.83 -7.83
N GLY A 79 -2.59 14.38 -6.65
CA GLY A 79 -3.30 13.39 -5.85
C GLY A 79 -2.87 11.94 -6.13
N ASP A 80 -2.00 11.73 -7.12
CA ASP A 80 -1.38 10.42 -7.32
C ASP A 80 -0.45 10.14 -6.14
N MET A 81 -0.27 8.86 -5.79
CA MET A 81 0.47 8.53 -4.58
C MET A 81 1.22 7.21 -4.64
N GLY A 82 2.29 7.13 -3.84
CA GLY A 82 2.96 5.89 -3.48
C GLY A 82 2.69 5.58 -2.01
N VAL A 83 2.11 4.43 -1.72
CA VAL A 83 1.72 4.01 -0.37
C VAL A 83 2.61 2.87 0.10
N PHE A 84 3.09 2.98 1.35
CA PHE A 84 3.99 2.01 1.99
C PHE A 84 3.36 1.59 3.30
N ALA A 85 2.80 0.40 3.36
CA ALA A 85 2.03 -0.04 4.51
C ALA A 85 2.46 -1.40 5.03
N CYS A 86 2.40 -1.56 6.35
CA CYS A 86 2.54 -2.83 7.02
C CYS A 86 1.18 -3.26 7.56
N TYR A 87 0.82 -4.52 7.28
CA TYR A 87 -0.40 -5.16 7.73
C TYR A 87 -0.08 -6.17 8.81
N TYR A 88 -0.85 -6.15 9.87
CA TYR A 88 -0.71 -7.05 11.00
C TYR A 88 -2.04 -7.70 11.32
N SER A 89 -2.03 -9.02 11.52
CA SER A 89 -3.20 -9.76 11.99
C SER A 89 -2.81 -10.64 13.18
N LYS A 90 -3.50 -10.43 14.30
CA LYS A 90 -3.18 -11.11 15.57
C LYS A 90 -3.75 -12.52 15.65
N LYS A 91 -4.86 -12.80 14.98
CA LYS A 91 -5.60 -14.06 15.10
C LYS A 91 -5.99 -14.70 13.79
N ASP A 92 -6.00 -13.97 12.73
CA ASP A 92 -6.39 -14.49 11.43
C ASP A 92 -5.15 -14.98 10.68
N LYS A 93 -4.87 -16.26 10.79
CA LYS A 93 -3.72 -16.89 10.12
C LYS A 93 -3.92 -17.06 8.61
N SER A 94 -5.10 -16.72 8.08
CA SER A 94 -5.32 -16.69 6.64
C SER A 94 -4.60 -15.50 5.98
N TYR A 95 -4.32 -14.45 6.76
CA TYR A 95 -3.51 -13.31 6.33
C TYR A 95 -2.16 -13.34 7.03
N LYS A 96 -1.10 -13.47 6.27
CA LYS A 96 0.25 -13.26 6.79
C LYS A 96 0.47 -11.77 7.02
N ASP A 97 1.25 -11.45 8.04
CA ASP A 97 1.78 -10.10 8.16
C ASP A 97 2.54 -9.78 6.88
N HIS A 98 2.31 -8.61 6.30
CA HIS A 98 2.93 -8.27 5.04
C HIS A 98 3.13 -6.78 4.88
N MET A 99 4.10 -6.43 4.04
CA MET A 99 4.30 -5.08 3.54
C MET A 99 3.66 -4.99 2.16
N ARG A 100 2.95 -3.89 1.93
CA ARG A 100 2.43 -3.56 0.62
C ARG A 100 2.98 -2.22 0.18
N VAL A 101 3.61 -2.20 -0.99
CA VAL A 101 4.02 -0.98 -1.67
C VAL A 101 3.10 -0.80 -2.86
N SER A 102 2.38 0.32 -2.91
CA SER A 102 1.40 0.57 -3.96
C SER A 102 1.66 1.90 -4.65
N LEU A 103 1.57 1.89 -5.97
CA LEU A 103 1.51 3.10 -6.77
C LEU A 103 0.07 3.24 -7.25
N ARG A 104 -0.57 4.38 -6.97
CA ARG A 104 -1.99 4.59 -7.29
C ARG A 104 -2.19 5.96 -7.93
N VAL A 105 -3.06 6.00 -8.93
CA VAL A 105 -3.56 7.27 -9.42
C VAL A 105 -4.74 7.73 -8.56
N LYS A 106 -4.96 9.03 -8.49
CA LYS A 106 -6.04 9.64 -7.71
C LYS A 106 -7.41 9.01 -7.99
N ASP A 107 -7.72 8.76 -9.24
CA ASP A 107 -9.01 8.21 -9.65
C ASP A 107 -9.29 6.84 -9.05
N TYR A 108 -8.26 6.02 -8.86
CA TYR A 108 -8.39 4.73 -8.19
C TYR A 108 -8.80 4.89 -6.72
N ASP A 109 -8.18 5.80 -6.01
CA ASP A 109 -8.52 6.07 -4.61
C ASP A 109 -9.95 6.63 -4.46
N LEU A 110 -10.36 7.50 -5.34
CA LEU A 110 -11.73 8.01 -5.37
C LEU A 110 -12.75 6.89 -5.61
N TRP A 111 -12.41 5.96 -6.50
CA TRP A 111 -13.25 4.78 -6.73
C TRP A 111 -13.35 3.90 -5.48
N LEU A 112 -12.22 3.64 -4.79
CA LEU A 112 -12.22 2.85 -3.56
C LEU A 112 -13.14 3.47 -2.50
N VAL A 113 -13.00 4.77 -2.25
CA VAL A 113 -13.77 5.48 -1.22
C VAL A 113 -15.25 5.54 -1.58
N ASN A 114 -15.57 5.83 -2.83
CA ASN A 114 -16.94 6.14 -3.24
C ASN A 114 -17.75 4.91 -3.69
N LYS A 115 -17.09 3.84 -4.12
CA LYS A 115 -17.77 2.69 -4.71
C LYS A 115 -17.43 1.34 -4.08
N ALA A 116 -16.16 1.08 -3.83
CA ALA A 116 -15.73 -0.23 -3.35
C ALA A 116 -16.05 -0.45 -1.87
N TYR A 117 -15.97 0.59 -1.06
CA TYR A 117 -16.18 0.53 0.40
C TYR A 117 -17.53 1.09 0.87
N LYS A 118 -18.46 1.28 -0.04
CA LYS A 118 -19.83 1.66 0.33
C LYS A 118 -20.71 0.47 0.62
#